data_5a170b9d5c3c91f020b29ead32408eaa
#
_entry.id   5a170b9d5c3c91f020b29ead32408eaa
#
_cell.length_a   1.000
_cell.length_b   1.000
_cell.length_c   1.000
_cell.angle_alpha   90.00
_cell.angle_beta   90.00
_cell.angle_gamma   90.00
#
_symmetry.space_group_name_H-M   'P 1'
#
loop_
_entity.id
_entity.type
_entity.pdbx_description
1 polymer ?
#
loop_
_entity_poly.entity_id
_entity_poly.type
_entity_poly.pdbx_seq_one_letter_code
_entity_poly.pdbx_strand_id
1 'polypeptide(L)'
;MNVIQPLIELQDVDDMIRELEMEEKDIPCRKAQETARLAGVNASLEIAKNQLAAMQKRIADERAEAAELREKAQQLRIGQATIGSNRELQQSYAQVDGLEHDADSADARADALEADELAVLEKRVLDAQARVDDEKGGVDCNVDDLDRRLADVKERLAALRAERTEKANAVKAIDPGFLLYYER
;
A
#
# COMPACT_ATOMS: atom_id res chain seq x y z
N MET A 1 55.55 28.16 -17.62
CA MET A 1 54.87 27.35 -16.59
C MET A 1 53.98 26.35 -17.31
N ASN A 2 53.95 25.10 -16.86
CA ASN A 2 53.13 24.09 -17.52
C ASN A 2 51.68 24.17 -17.01
N VAL A 3 50.72 24.62 -17.84
CA VAL A 3 49.30 24.79 -17.51
C VAL A 3 48.54 23.44 -17.54
N ILE A 4 49.14 22.43 -18.14
CA ILE A 4 48.51 21.11 -18.38
C ILE A 4 48.16 20.44 -17.06
N GLN A 5 49.07 20.42 -16.09
CA GLN A 5 48.86 19.71 -14.82
C GLN A 5 47.68 20.30 -13.99
N PRO A 6 47.60 21.66 -13.79
CA PRO A 6 46.44 22.27 -13.12
C PRO A 6 45.12 22.05 -13.84
N LEU A 7 45.09 21.98 -15.18
CA LEU A 7 43.90 21.68 -15.96
C LEU A 7 43.43 20.23 -15.75
N ILE A 8 44.38 19.25 -15.73
CA ILE A 8 44.03 17.84 -15.43
C ILE A 8 43.42 17.75 -14.03
N GLU A 9 44.05 18.40 -13.03
CA GLU A 9 43.50 18.41 -11.67
C GLU A 9 42.13 19.06 -11.55
N LEU A 10 41.83 20.11 -12.35
CA LEU A 10 40.52 20.73 -12.43
C LEU A 10 39.52 19.77 -13.07
N GLN A 11 39.88 19.06 -14.13
CA GLN A 11 39.04 18.09 -14.80
C GLN A 11 38.69 16.91 -13.89
N ASP A 12 39.66 16.39 -13.14
CA ASP A 12 39.42 15.31 -12.17
C ASP A 12 38.38 15.71 -11.13
N VAL A 13 38.43 16.97 -10.63
CA VAL A 13 37.45 17.48 -9.69
C VAL A 13 36.08 17.66 -10.35
N ASP A 14 36.03 18.17 -11.59
CA ASP A 14 34.77 18.32 -12.34
C ASP A 14 34.10 16.97 -12.63
N ASP A 15 34.89 15.94 -12.92
CA ASP A 15 34.36 14.58 -13.13
C ASP A 15 33.79 14.00 -11.82
N MET A 16 34.47 14.18 -10.68
CA MET A 16 33.94 13.78 -9.37
C MET A 16 32.65 14.55 -9.00
N ILE A 17 32.59 15.84 -9.32
CA ILE A 17 31.36 16.63 -9.11
C ILE A 17 30.22 16.07 -9.94
N ARG A 18 30.42 15.77 -11.22
CA ARG A 18 29.40 15.21 -12.11
C ARG A 18 28.86 13.85 -11.60
N GLU A 19 29.77 12.97 -11.14
CA GLU A 19 29.37 11.68 -10.57
C GLU A 19 28.48 11.85 -9.36
N LEU A 20 28.85 12.72 -8.42
CA LEU A 20 28.06 13.00 -7.23
C LEU A 20 26.75 13.74 -7.53
N GLU A 21 26.71 14.63 -8.52
CA GLU A 21 25.49 15.28 -8.97
C GLU A 21 24.50 14.30 -9.62
N MET A 22 25.00 13.30 -10.32
CA MET A 22 24.16 12.20 -10.82
C MET A 22 23.62 11.37 -9.67
N GLU A 23 24.45 11.04 -8.69
CA GLU A 23 24.01 10.31 -7.50
C GLU A 23 22.99 11.11 -6.69
N GLU A 24 23.19 12.44 -6.50
CA GLU A 24 22.23 13.32 -5.82
C GLU A 24 20.85 13.31 -6.48
N LYS A 25 20.82 13.23 -7.81
CA LYS A 25 19.55 13.14 -8.59
C LYS A 25 18.92 11.76 -8.56
N ASP A 26 19.70 10.70 -8.45
CA ASP A 26 19.21 9.33 -8.47
C ASP A 26 18.59 8.90 -7.13
N ILE A 27 19.15 9.36 -6.01
CA ILE A 27 18.69 9.00 -4.66
C ILE A 27 17.18 9.29 -4.45
N PRO A 28 16.62 10.46 -4.81
CA PRO A 28 15.18 10.70 -4.69
C PRO A 28 14.32 9.71 -5.51
N CYS A 29 14.81 9.31 -6.68
CA CYS A 29 14.13 8.32 -7.52
C CYS A 29 14.09 6.95 -6.84
N ARG A 30 15.21 6.50 -6.26
CA ARG A 30 15.27 5.25 -5.48
C ARG A 30 14.36 5.29 -4.25
N LYS A 31 14.32 6.40 -3.53
CA LYS A 31 13.39 6.59 -2.40
C LYS A 31 11.94 6.49 -2.85
N ALA A 32 11.58 7.11 -3.97
CA ALA A 32 10.24 7.01 -4.53
C ALA A 32 9.88 5.57 -4.93
N GLN A 33 10.83 4.78 -5.44
CA GLN A 33 10.63 3.36 -5.75
C GLN A 33 10.37 2.53 -4.49
N GLU A 34 11.14 2.72 -3.42
CA GLU A 34 10.93 2.03 -2.15
C GLU A 34 9.55 2.37 -1.55
N THR A 35 9.17 3.65 -1.52
CA THR A 35 7.84 4.07 -1.02
C THR A 35 6.70 3.54 -1.88
N ALA A 36 6.87 3.47 -3.21
CA ALA A 36 5.89 2.90 -4.12
C ALA A 36 5.72 1.38 -3.90
N ARG A 37 6.82 0.65 -3.59
CA ARG A 37 6.77 -0.76 -3.24
C ARG A 37 5.91 -0.99 -1.99
N LEU A 38 6.13 -0.22 -0.93
CA LEU A 38 5.33 -0.29 0.29
C LEU A 38 3.87 0.07 0.04
N ALA A 39 3.59 1.08 -0.79
CA ALA A 39 2.23 1.45 -1.17
C ALA A 39 1.50 0.31 -1.90
N GLY A 40 2.19 -0.45 -2.76
CA GLY A 40 1.63 -1.61 -3.45
C GLY A 40 1.23 -2.75 -2.50
N VAL A 41 2.07 -3.02 -1.49
CA VAL A 41 1.77 -4.05 -0.47
C VAL A 41 0.60 -3.61 0.42
N ASN A 42 0.57 -2.33 0.84
CA ASN A 42 -0.56 -1.76 1.59
C ASN A 42 -1.88 -1.82 0.81
N ALA A 43 -1.86 -1.52 -0.50
CA ALA A 43 -3.05 -1.64 -1.35
C ALA A 43 -3.57 -3.08 -1.38
N SER A 44 -2.68 -4.09 -1.42
CA SER A 44 -3.06 -5.50 -1.37
C SER A 44 -3.71 -5.89 -0.04
N LEU A 45 -3.22 -5.35 1.08
CA LEU A 45 -3.84 -5.52 2.40
C LEU A 45 -5.24 -4.92 2.46
N GLU A 46 -5.42 -3.70 1.95
CA GLU A 46 -6.73 -3.04 1.93
C GLU A 46 -7.74 -3.79 1.04
N ILE A 47 -7.31 -4.37 -0.08
CA ILE A 47 -8.16 -5.25 -0.90
C ILE A 47 -8.59 -6.47 -0.09
N ALA A 48 -7.67 -7.14 0.62
CA ALA A 48 -7.99 -8.31 1.44
C ALA A 48 -8.98 -7.96 2.58
N LYS A 49 -8.78 -6.83 3.27
CA LYS A 49 -9.70 -6.34 4.30
C LYS A 49 -11.09 -6.05 3.75
N ASN A 50 -11.17 -5.40 2.59
CA ASN A 50 -12.44 -5.10 1.95
C ASN A 50 -13.19 -6.37 1.53
N GLN A 51 -12.48 -7.40 1.05
CA GLN A 51 -13.06 -8.70 0.73
C GLN A 51 -13.62 -9.39 1.99
N LEU A 52 -12.87 -9.37 3.09
CA LEU A 52 -13.31 -9.90 4.37
C LEU A 52 -14.57 -9.17 4.90
N ALA A 53 -14.55 -7.83 4.89
CA ALA A 53 -15.69 -7.02 5.32
C ALA A 53 -16.94 -7.26 4.47
N ALA A 54 -16.78 -7.40 3.16
CA ALA A 54 -17.87 -7.73 2.25
C ALA A 54 -18.47 -9.12 2.55
N MET A 55 -17.63 -10.09 2.87
CA MET A 55 -18.09 -11.44 3.24
C MET A 55 -18.82 -11.43 4.58
N GLN A 56 -18.26 -10.78 5.59
CA GLN A 56 -18.91 -10.63 6.90
C GLN A 56 -20.28 -9.94 6.78
N LYS A 57 -20.37 -8.91 5.95
CA LYS A 57 -21.63 -8.25 5.66
C LYS A 57 -22.63 -9.21 5.02
N ARG A 58 -22.21 -9.97 4.02
CA ARG A 58 -23.07 -10.96 3.34
C ARG A 58 -23.63 -11.99 4.32
N ILE A 59 -22.78 -12.52 5.22
CA ILE A 59 -23.20 -13.47 6.26
C ILE A 59 -24.23 -12.79 7.19
N ALA A 60 -23.98 -11.54 7.59
CA ALA A 60 -24.91 -10.79 8.45
C ALA A 60 -26.24 -10.53 7.75
N ASP A 61 -26.25 -10.21 6.47
CA ASP A 61 -27.44 -9.97 5.65
C ASP A 61 -28.30 -11.26 5.55
N GLU A 62 -27.70 -12.44 5.30
CA GLU A 62 -28.40 -13.73 5.27
C GLU A 62 -29.01 -14.09 6.65
N ARG A 63 -28.28 -13.84 7.73
CA ARG A 63 -28.79 -14.07 9.10
C ARG A 63 -29.91 -13.09 9.45
N ALA A 64 -29.84 -11.85 8.99
CA ALA A 64 -30.91 -10.86 9.16
C ALA A 64 -32.17 -11.27 8.39
N GLU A 65 -32.02 -11.77 7.14
CA GLU A 65 -33.13 -12.31 6.37
C GLU A 65 -33.81 -13.48 7.09
N ALA A 66 -33.04 -14.43 7.61
CA ALA A 66 -33.56 -15.55 8.39
C ALA A 66 -34.35 -15.07 9.62
N ALA A 67 -33.83 -14.06 10.34
CA ALA A 67 -34.53 -13.48 11.51
C ALA A 67 -35.84 -12.80 11.12
N GLU A 68 -35.86 -12.03 10.04
CA GLU A 68 -37.10 -11.39 9.54
C GLU A 68 -38.16 -12.41 9.12
N LEU A 69 -37.76 -13.50 8.45
CA LEU A 69 -38.66 -14.56 8.04
C LEU A 69 -39.26 -15.28 9.24
N ARG A 70 -38.48 -15.54 10.29
CA ARG A 70 -38.94 -16.12 11.55
C ARG A 70 -39.90 -15.19 12.29
N GLU A 71 -39.64 -13.89 12.29
CA GLU A 71 -40.54 -12.91 12.87
C GLU A 71 -41.90 -12.90 12.15
N LYS A 72 -41.89 -12.89 10.80
CA LYS A 72 -43.13 -12.98 10.00
C LYS A 72 -43.88 -14.28 10.29
N ALA A 73 -43.20 -15.42 10.38
CA ALA A 73 -43.81 -16.69 10.74
C ALA A 73 -44.47 -16.64 12.12
N GLN A 74 -43.78 -16.03 13.10
CA GLN A 74 -44.32 -15.85 14.46
C GLN A 74 -45.57 -14.94 14.49
N GLN A 75 -45.59 -13.86 13.73
CA GLN A 75 -46.73 -12.98 13.61
C GLN A 75 -47.96 -13.71 13.01
N LEU A 76 -47.73 -14.55 11.97
CA LEU A 76 -48.78 -15.40 11.40
C LEU A 76 -49.31 -16.43 12.41
N ARG A 77 -48.43 -17.07 13.21
CA ARG A 77 -48.85 -18.00 14.28
C ARG A 77 -49.75 -17.32 15.33
N ILE A 78 -49.40 -16.12 15.73
CA ILE A 78 -50.24 -15.34 16.66
C ILE A 78 -51.61 -15.05 16.03
N GLY A 79 -51.67 -14.69 14.75
CA GLY A 79 -52.89 -14.44 14.02
C GLY A 79 -53.78 -15.67 13.84
N GLN A 80 -53.24 -16.88 13.83
CA GLN A 80 -53.96 -18.14 13.67
C GLN A 80 -55.10 -18.33 14.71
N ALA A 81 -54.89 -17.81 15.93
CA ALA A 81 -55.90 -17.89 17.00
C ALA A 81 -57.21 -17.19 16.69
N THR A 82 -57.25 -16.28 15.72
CA THR A 82 -58.41 -15.49 15.33
C THR A 82 -59.06 -15.98 14.03
N ILE A 83 -58.52 -17.02 13.37
CA ILE A 83 -59.05 -17.53 12.11
C ILE A 83 -60.25 -18.46 12.39
N GLY A 84 -61.40 -18.12 11.85
CA GLY A 84 -62.64 -18.90 12.00
C GLY A 84 -62.87 -19.96 10.91
N SER A 85 -62.13 -19.94 9.81
CA SER A 85 -62.26 -20.85 8.66
C SER A 85 -61.13 -21.88 8.66
N ASN A 86 -61.49 -23.17 8.60
CA ASN A 86 -60.53 -24.25 8.55
C ASN A 86 -59.62 -24.21 7.29
N ARG A 87 -60.16 -23.75 6.17
CA ARG A 87 -59.39 -23.59 4.94
C ARG A 87 -58.32 -22.48 5.07
N GLU A 88 -58.65 -21.35 5.64
CA GLU A 88 -57.73 -20.24 5.89
C GLU A 88 -56.70 -20.65 6.93
N LEU A 89 -57.08 -21.41 7.95
CA LEU A 89 -56.14 -21.92 8.95
C LEU A 89 -55.08 -22.86 8.31
N GLN A 90 -55.51 -23.79 7.43
CA GLN A 90 -54.56 -24.64 6.69
C GLN A 90 -53.65 -23.87 5.78
N GLN A 91 -54.16 -22.82 5.11
CA GLN A 91 -53.30 -21.93 4.29
C GLN A 91 -52.27 -21.20 5.14
N SER A 92 -52.68 -20.73 6.33
CA SER A 92 -51.79 -20.05 7.27
C SER A 92 -50.68 -20.99 7.78
N TYR A 93 -50.99 -22.24 8.07
CA TYR A 93 -49.95 -23.23 8.43
C TYR A 93 -48.94 -23.46 7.30
N ALA A 94 -49.40 -23.63 6.06
CA ALA A 94 -48.52 -23.82 4.91
C ALA A 94 -47.65 -22.57 4.66
N GLN A 95 -48.16 -21.36 4.94
CA GLN A 95 -47.35 -20.13 4.85
C GLN A 95 -46.31 -20.07 5.95
N VAL A 96 -46.62 -20.44 7.19
CA VAL A 96 -45.64 -20.50 8.29
C VAL A 96 -44.56 -21.49 7.99
N ASP A 97 -44.91 -22.69 7.54
CA ASP A 97 -43.94 -23.74 7.19
C ASP A 97 -43.00 -23.29 6.05
N GLY A 98 -43.56 -22.56 5.05
CA GLY A 98 -42.78 -21.98 3.96
C GLY A 98 -41.77 -20.93 4.45
N LEU A 99 -42.22 -19.99 5.31
CA LEU A 99 -41.34 -18.97 5.88
C LEU A 99 -40.22 -19.55 6.77
N GLU A 100 -40.54 -20.58 7.54
CA GLU A 100 -39.52 -21.28 8.37
C GLU A 100 -38.53 -22.03 7.52
N HIS A 101 -38.98 -22.71 6.45
CA HIS A 101 -38.07 -23.35 5.50
C HIS A 101 -37.15 -22.37 4.80
N ASP A 102 -37.67 -21.20 4.39
CA ASP A 102 -36.89 -20.15 3.78
C ASP A 102 -35.86 -19.55 4.77
N ALA A 103 -36.26 -19.38 6.05
CA ALA A 103 -35.37 -18.93 7.11
C ALA A 103 -34.22 -19.93 7.36
N ASP A 104 -34.54 -21.22 7.44
CA ASP A 104 -33.52 -22.27 7.61
C ASP A 104 -32.57 -22.35 6.41
N SER A 105 -33.11 -22.10 5.20
CA SER A 105 -32.26 -22.03 4.00
C SER A 105 -31.31 -20.82 4.00
N ALA A 106 -31.76 -19.65 4.53
CA ALA A 106 -30.93 -18.49 4.67
C ALA A 106 -29.80 -18.73 5.71
N ASP A 107 -30.15 -19.30 6.87
CA ASP A 107 -29.13 -19.68 7.85
C ASP A 107 -28.11 -20.70 7.30
N ALA A 108 -28.58 -21.71 6.57
CA ALA A 108 -27.67 -22.68 5.94
C ALA A 108 -26.72 -22.04 4.93
N ARG A 109 -27.19 -21.00 4.18
CA ARG A 109 -26.31 -20.23 3.30
C ARG A 109 -25.27 -19.43 4.09
N ALA A 110 -25.67 -18.79 5.20
CA ALA A 110 -24.76 -18.07 6.09
C ALA A 110 -23.71 -18.99 6.68
N ASP A 111 -24.11 -20.15 7.19
CA ASP A 111 -23.21 -21.14 7.79
C ASP A 111 -22.21 -21.71 6.76
N ALA A 112 -22.65 -21.95 5.53
CA ALA A 112 -21.77 -22.40 4.45
C ALA A 112 -20.70 -21.34 4.11
N LEU A 113 -21.10 -20.06 3.99
CA LEU A 113 -20.16 -18.95 3.76
C LEU A 113 -19.15 -18.80 4.90
N GLU A 114 -19.60 -18.97 6.14
CA GLU A 114 -18.73 -18.90 7.33
C GLU A 114 -17.73 -20.06 7.37
N ALA A 115 -18.18 -21.29 7.08
CA ALA A 115 -17.34 -22.47 7.14
C ALA A 115 -16.31 -22.54 6.01
N ASP A 116 -16.69 -22.16 4.79
CA ASP A 116 -15.86 -22.40 3.60
C ASP A 116 -14.97 -21.20 3.24
N GLU A 117 -15.48 -19.98 3.38
CA GLU A 117 -14.81 -18.79 2.81
C GLU A 117 -14.24 -17.84 3.87
N LEU A 118 -14.89 -17.69 5.03
CA LEU A 118 -14.50 -16.67 6.03
C LEU A 118 -13.08 -16.94 6.56
N ALA A 119 -12.78 -18.17 6.97
CA ALA A 119 -11.46 -18.54 7.51
C ALA A 119 -10.32 -18.34 6.50
N VAL A 120 -10.61 -18.56 5.20
CA VAL A 120 -9.63 -18.34 4.12
C VAL A 120 -9.35 -16.84 3.95
N LEU A 121 -10.38 -16.00 4.01
CA LEU A 121 -10.22 -14.55 3.91
C LEU A 121 -9.52 -13.96 5.14
N GLU A 122 -9.85 -14.43 6.33
CA GLU A 122 -9.13 -14.03 7.57
C GLU A 122 -7.65 -14.36 7.50
N LYS A 123 -7.31 -15.57 7.08
CA LYS A 123 -5.91 -15.96 6.86
C LYS A 123 -5.23 -15.08 5.82
N ARG A 124 -5.93 -14.74 4.73
CA ARG A 124 -5.40 -13.86 3.68
C ARG A 124 -5.08 -12.46 4.21
N VAL A 125 -5.92 -11.92 5.10
CA VAL A 125 -5.67 -10.62 5.75
C VAL A 125 -4.44 -10.71 6.66
N LEU A 126 -4.32 -11.79 7.46
CA LEU A 126 -3.15 -12.00 8.31
C LEU A 126 -1.85 -12.12 7.51
N ASP A 127 -1.87 -12.91 6.43
CA ASP A 127 -0.71 -13.07 5.54
C ASP A 127 -0.33 -11.75 4.86
N ALA A 128 -1.34 -10.95 4.44
CA ALA A 128 -1.10 -9.64 3.84
C ALA A 128 -0.56 -8.63 4.87
N GLN A 129 -1.05 -8.65 6.11
CA GLN A 129 -0.52 -7.81 7.20
C GLN A 129 0.93 -8.16 7.50
N ALA A 130 1.26 -9.44 7.65
CA ALA A 130 2.63 -9.88 7.88
C ALA A 130 3.60 -9.40 6.78
N ARG A 131 3.17 -9.43 5.52
CA ARG A 131 3.95 -8.88 4.39
C ARG A 131 4.17 -7.38 4.49
N VAL A 132 3.15 -6.61 4.93
CA VAL A 132 3.29 -5.17 5.14
C VAL A 132 4.31 -4.90 6.24
N ASP A 133 4.26 -5.65 7.34
CA ASP A 133 5.17 -5.45 8.47
C ASP A 133 6.61 -5.79 8.10
N ASP A 134 6.84 -6.88 7.37
CA ASP A 134 8.16 -7.27 6.84
C ASP A 134 8.71 -6.22 5.86
N GLU A 135 7.92 -5.80 4.89
CA GLU A 135 8.33 -4.82 3.88
C GLU A 135 8.60 -3.44 4.48
N LYS A 136 7.79 -3.02 5.45
CA LYS A 136 7.93 -1.73 6.11
C LYS A 136 9.28 -1.59 6.78
N GLY A 137 9.71 -2.60 7.54
CA GLY A 137 11.03 -2.57 8.22
C GLY A 137 12.19 -2.43 7.22
N GLY A 138 12.13 -3.16 6.09
CA GLY A 138 13.13 -3.06 5.04
C GLY A 138 13.12 -1.71 4.33
N VAL A 139 11.95 -1.20 3.99
CA VAL A 139 11.80 0.11 3.33
C VAL A 139 12.27 1.24 4.23
N ASP A 140 11.88 1.25 5.50
CA ASP A 140 12.31 2.29 6.45
C ASP A 140 13.84 2.31 6.57
N CYS A 141 14.49 1.14 6.68
CA CYS A 141 15.95 1.04 6.72
C CYS A 141 16.60 1.56 5.43
N ASN A 142 16.10 1.15 4.26
CA ASN A 142 16.62 1.59 2.97
C ASN A 142 16.47 3.10 2.77
N VAL A 143 15.34 3.66 3.19
CA VAL A 143 15.09 5.11 3.11
C VAL A 143 16.04 5.89 4.02
N ASP A 144 16.28 5.43 5.26
CA ASP A 144 17.22 6.04 6.19
C ASP A 144 18.67 6.00 5.64
N ASP A 145 19.08 4.88 5.04
CA ASP A 145 20.39 4.76 4.43
C ASP A 145 20.55 5.68 3.21
N LEU A 146 19.51 5.81 2.38
CA LEU A 146 19.50 6.75 1.25
C LEU A 146 19.54 8.21 1.74
N ASP A 147 18.90 8.55 2.87
CA ASP A 147 18.96 9.89 3.45
C ASP A 147 20.34 10.23 3.99
N ARG A 148 20.98 9.28 4.68
CA ARG A 148 22.38 9.43 5.11
C ARG A 148 23.32 9.62 3.91
N ARG A 149 23.14 8.79 2.88
CA ARG A 149 23.94 8.89 1.65
C ARG A 149 23.73 10.23 0.95
N LEU A 150 22.50 10.73 0.90
CA LEU A 150 22.20 12.03 0.32
C LEU A 150 22.88 13.17 1.09
N ALA A 151 22.94 13.10 2.42
CA ALA A 151 23.63 14.07 3.26
C ALA A 151 25.14 14.03 2.98
N ASP A 152 25.77 12.86 2.93
CA ASP A 152 27.19 12.68 2.60
C ASP A 152 27.53 13.21 1.21
N VAL A 153 26.69 12.91 0.22
CA VAL A 153 26.87 13.40 -1.16
C VAL A 153 26.85 14.93 -1.20
N LYS A 154 25.87 15.56 -0.53
CA LYS A 154 25.78 17.03 -0.47
C LYS A 154 26.98 17.68 0.23
N GLU A 155 27.46 17.09 1.30
CA GLU A 155 28.65 17.57 2.00
C GLU A 155 29.89 17.48 1.10
N ARG A 156 30.09 16.33 0.42
CA ARG A 156 31.19 16.14 -0.53
C ARG A 156 31.11 17.07 -1.72
N LEU A 157 29.90 17.29 -2.27
CA LEU A 157 29.70 18.26 -3.35
C LEU A 157 30.07 19.66 -2.93
N ALA A 158 29.72 20.08 -1.72
CA ALA A 158 30.09 21.39 -1.21
C ALA A 158 31.62 21.54 -1.09
N ALA A 159 32.31 20.51 -0.58
CA ALA A 159 33.76 20.50 -0.47
C ALA A 159 34.44 20.51 -1.86
N LEU A 160 34.00 19.67 -2.80
CA LEU A 160 34.55 19.64 -4.15
C LEU A 160 34.31 20.92 -4.95
N ARG A 161 33.17 21.57 -4.78
CA ARG A 161 32.89 22.87 -5.40
C ARG A 161 33.80 23.97 -4.86
N ALA A 162 34.16 23.95 -3.57
CA ALA A 162 35.17 24.84 -3.01
C ALA A 162 36.56 24.55 -3.60
N GLU A 163 36.99 23.27 -3.64
CA GLU A 163 38.25 22.85 -4.26
C GLU A 163 38.31 23.21 -5.74
N ARG A 164 37.23 23.01 -6.50
CA ARG A 164 37.11 23.42 -7.89
C ARG A 164 37.41 24.93 -8.06
N THR A 165 36.84 25.74 -7.17
CA THR A 165 37.07 27.20 -7.20
C THR A 165 38.53 27.55 -6.98
N GLU A 166 39.19 26.89 -6.04
CA GLU A 166 40.64 27.07 -5.79
C GLU A 166 41.50 26.67 -7.00
N LYS A 167 41.23 25.50 -7.59
CA LYS A 167 41.93 25.01 -8.77
C LYS A 167 41.65 25.89 -10.01
N ALA A 168 40.45 26.31 -10.22
CA ALA A 168 40.08 27.24 -11.29
C ALA A 168 40.83 28.59 -11.15
N ASN A 169 40.96 29.13 -9.92
CA ASN A 169 41.76 30.33 -9.64
C ASN A 169 43.25 30.08 -9.92
N ALA A 170 43.78 28.90 -9.61
CA ALA A 170 45.19 28.58 -9.93
C ALA A 170 45.44 28.52 -11.44
N VAL A 171 44.52 27.93 -12.23
CA VAL A 171 44.61 27.96 -13.70
C VAL A 171 44.52 29.38 -14.23
N LYS A 172 43.56 30.19 -13.74
CA LYS A 172 43.34 31.58 -14.11
C LYS A 172 44.57 32.48 -13.83
N ALA A 173 45.31 32.18 -12.75
CA ALA A 173 46.53 32.88 -12.41
C ALA A 173 47.67 32.62 -13.38
N ILE A 174 47.69 31.45 -14.07
CA ILE A 174 48.67 31.11 -15.07
C ILE A 174 48.28 31.69 -16.44
N ASP A 175 47.07 31.43 -16.90
CA ASP A 175 46.51 32.00 -18.14
C ASP A 175 44.96 32.03 -18.09
N PRO A 176 44.36 33.24 -18.05
CA PRO A 176 42.89 33.35 -18.03
C PRO A 176 42.20 32.82 -19.29
N GLY A 177 42.90 32.81 -20.42
CA GLY A 177 42.34 32.31 -21.70
C GLY A 177 42.06 30.83 -21.71
N PHE A 178 42.93 30.01 -21.06
CA PHE A 178 42.74 28.58 -20.95
C PHE A 178 41.50 28.21 -20.10
N LEU A 179 41.24 28.90 -19.01
CA LEU A 179 40.07 28.68 -18.21
C LEU A 179 38.78 28.97 -19.00
N LEU A 180 38.75 30.10 -19.72
CA LEU A 180 37.62 30.48 -20.59
C LEU A 180 37.34 29.44 -21.70
N TYR A 181 38.41 28.81 -22.22
CA TYR A 181 38.29 27.77 -23.24
C TYR A 181 37.77 26.46 -22.64
N TYR A 182 38.18 26.13 -21.44
CA TYR A 182 37.77 24.89 -20.73
C TYR A 182 36.28 24.94 -20.28
N GLU A 183 35.78 26.12 -19.89
CA GLU A 183 34.38 26.28 -19.39
C GLU A 183 33.35 26.47 -20.53
N ARG A 184 33.76 26.40 -21.81
CA ARG A 184 32.85 26.42 -22.97
C ARG A 184 32.37 25.02 -23.36
#